data_5a2fc65caa3b30512c18e34072c343fe
#
_entry.id   5a2fc65caa3b30512c18e34072c343fe
#
_cell.length_a   1.000
_cell.length_b   1.000
_cell.length_c   1.000
_cell.angle_alpha   90.00
_cell.angle_beta   90.00
_cell.angle_gamma   90.00
#
_symmetry.space_group_name_H-M   'P 1'
#
loop_
_entity.id
_entity.type
_entity.pdbx_description
1 polymer ?
#
loop_
_entity_poly.entity_id
_entity_poly.type
_entity_poly.pdbx_seq_one_letter_code
_entity_poly.pdbx_strand_id
1 'polypeptide(L)'
;KEMTGLEEGLAIKTTQGITVVVAMIAVALLFWFLNKTRTGKSMRAFSDNEDLALLSGINPEKVVMVTWMIVAALATTAGVLYGLDKSFKAFTYFQLLLPIFASAVVGGLGNPLGAIGGGFVIAFSEVTITYAFKKVIGYMAPNGWEPDSLVQLLSTDYKFAVSFAILII
;
A
#
# COMPACT_ATOMS: atom_id res chain seq x y z
N LYS A 1 5.43 24.05 21.15
CA LYS A 1 6.40 23.00 21.54
C LYS A 1 6.07 22.35 22.89
N GLU A 2 4.99 22.78 23.54
CA GLU A 2 4.66 22.36 24.91
C GLU A 2 3.17 22.01 25.13
N MET A 3 2.47 21.48 24.15
CA MET A 3 1.04 21.17 24.32
C MET A 3 0.65 19.69 24.23
N THR A 4 1.57 18.79 24.20
CA THR A 4 1.27 17.36 24.38
C THR A 4 2.37 16.74 25.19
N GLY A 5 2.15 16.63 26.51
CA GLY A 5 3.05 15.97 27.46
C GLY A 5 3.18 14.45 27.25
N LEU A 6 3.41 14.03 26.03
CA LEU A 6 3.73 12.67 25.62
C LEU A 6 5.17 12.66 25.14
N GLU A 7 6.06 12.65 26.10
CA GLU A 7 7.47 12.42 25.85
C GLU A 7 7.68 11.00 25.31
N GLU A 8 8.33 10.92 24.18
CA GLU A 8 9.07 9.77 23.61
C GLU A 8 8.32 8.52 23.11
N GLY A 9 7.01 8.50 22.95
CA GLY A 9 6.32 7.28 22.44
C GLY A 9 5.61 7.41 21.11
N LEU A 10 5.15 8.59 20.73
CA LEU A 10 4.28 8.80 19.59
C LEU A 10 4.65 10.05 18.77
N ALA A 11 5.91 10.18 18.40
CA ALA A 11 6.31 11.17 17.42
C ALA A 11 5.82 10.71 16.03
N ILE A 12 4.50 10.83 15.78
CA ILE A 12 3.95 10.75 14.43
C ILE A 12 4.53 11.94 13.68
N LYS A 13 5.43 11.67 12.76
CA LYS A 13 5.96 12.70 11.88
C LYS A 13 4.77 13.35 11.18
N THR A 14 4.76 14.66 11.07
CA THR A 14 3.72 15.44 10.37
C THR A 14 3.44 14.84 8.98
N THR A 15 4.48 14.37 8.29
CA THR A 15 4.40 13.71 6.98
C THR A 15 3.53 12.45 7.03
N GLN A 16 3.63 11.64 8.08
CA GLN A 16 2.82 10.42 8.23
C GLN A 16 1.34 10.77 8.46
N GLY A 17 1.06 11.79 9.26
CA GLY A 17 -0.30 12.30 9.44
C GLY A 17 -0.92 12.79 8.14
N ILE A 18 -0.18 13.56 7.35
CA ILE A 18 -0.60 14.04 6.04
C ILE A 18 -0.86 12.86 5.09
N THR A 19 0.02 11.86 5.09
CA THR A 19 -0.13 10.66 4.25
C THR A 19 -1.42 9.92 4.56
N VAL A 20 -1.75 9.71 5.82
CA VAL A 20 -2.99 9.04 6.23
C VAL A 20 -4.21 9.83 5.78
N VAL A 21 -4.23 11.14 6.00
CA VAL A 21 -5.36 12.01 5.60
C VAL A 21 -5.54 12.00 4.08
N VAL A 22 -4.47 12.17 3.32
CA VAL A 22 -4.52 12.17 1.85
C VAL A 22 -4.95 10.80 1.31
N ALA A 23 -4.44 9.71 1.90
CA ALA A 23 -4.85 8.36 1.52
C ALA A 23 -6.35 8.11 1.78
N MET A 24 -6.86 8.54 2.92
CA MET A 24 -8.30 8.43 3.22
C MET A 24 -9.16 9.23 2.24
N ILE A 25 -8.75 10.45 1.91
CA ILE A 25 -9.44 11.30 0.93
C ILE A 25 -9.41 10.64 -0.45
N ALA A 26 -8.25 10.14 -0.89
CA ALA A 26 -8.09 9.49 -2.20
C ALA A 26 -9.00 8.24 -2.32
N VAL A 27 -9.02 7.40 -1.29
CA VAL A 27 -9.90 6.23 -1.22
C VAL A 27 -11.38 6.62 -1.24
N ALA A 28 -11.77 7.60 -0.44
CA ALA A 28 -13.14 8.09 -0.40
C ALA A 28 -13.60 8.64 -1.75
N LEU A 29 -12.75 9.43 -2.42
CA LEU A 29 -13.01 9.97 -3.76
C LEU A 29 -13.13 8.86 -4.81
N LEU A 30 -12.26 7.85 -4.74
CA LEU A 30 -12.31 6.71 -5.65
C LEU A 30 -13.63 5.95 -5.51
N PHE A 31 -14.05 5.64 -4.29
CA PHE A 31 -15.32 4.94 -4.06
C PHE A 31 -16.52 5.78 -4.43
N TRP A 32 -16.49 7.07 -4.12
CA TRP A 32 -17.54 7.99 -4.57
C TRP A 32 -17.65 8.01 -6.09
N PHE A 33 -16.54 8.13 -6.79
CA PHE A 33 -16.48 8.11 -8.25
C PHE A 33 -17.05 6.80 -8.82
N LEU A 34 -16.57 5.65 -8.35
CA LEU A 34 -17.00 4.34 -8.84
C LEU A 34 -18.51 4.07 -8.60
N ASN A 35 -19.07 4.56 -7.50
CA ASN A 35 -20.44 4.26 -7.14
C ASN A 35 -21.46 5.30 -7.62
N LYS A 36 -21.06 6.56 -7.70
CA LYS A 36 -21.99 7.67 -7.97
C LYS A 36 -21.93 8.20 -9.40
N THR A 37 -20.79 8.09 -10.09
CA THR A 37 -20.69 8.62 -11.45
C THR A 37 -21.12 7.61 -12.51
N ARG A 38 -21.63 8.10 -13.63
CA ARG A 38 -21.99 7.26 -14.78
C ARG A 38 -20.77 6.52 -15.33
N THR A 39 -19.65 7.21 -15.44
CA THR A 39 -18.38 6.62 -15.92
C THR A 39 -17.88 5.53 -14.98
N GLY A 40 -17.94 5.74 -13.66
CA GLY A 40 -17.56 4.72 -12.68
C GLY A 40 -18.45 3.46 -12.75
N LYS A 41 -19.74 3.64 -12.93
CA LYS A 41 -20.67 2.51 -13.15
C LYS A 41 -20.39 1.77 -14.45
N SER A 42 -20.06 2.49 -15.53
CA SER A 42 -19.64 1.89 -16.81
C SER A 42 -18.33 1.10 -16.67
N MET A 43 -17.38 1.59 -15.89
CA MET A 43 -16.12 0.88 -15.61
C MET A 43 -16.37 -0.44 -14.88
N ARG A 44 -17.26 -0.44 -13.90
CA ARG A 44 -17.63 -1.67 -13.16
C ARG A 44 -18.37 -2.66 -14.06
N ALA A 45 -19.33 -2.20 -14.84
CA ALA A 45 -20.07 -3.04 -15.77
C ALA A 45 -19.13 -3.67 -16.81
N PHE A 46 -18.17 -2.90 -17.33
CA PHE A 46 -17.16 -3.38 -18.26
C PHE A 46 -16.23 -4.43 -17.63
N SER A 47 -15.84 -4.23 -16.37
CA SER A 47 -15.02 -5.20 -15.62
C SER A 47 -15.77 -6.50 -15.31
N ASP A 48 -17.08 -6.41 -15.06
CA ASP A 48 -17.91 -7.59 -14.74
C ASP A 48 -18.17 -8.44 -15.99
N ASN A 49 -18.53 -7.81 -17.10
CA ASN A 49 -18.75 -8.51 -18.37
C ASN A 49 -18.57 -7.55 -19.54
N GLU A 50 -17.45 -7.71 -20.26
CA GLU A 50 -17.06 -6.88 -21.38
C GLU A 50 -18.07 -6.95 -22.53
N ASP A 51 -18.50 -8.15 -22.90
CA ASP A 51 -19.40 -8.35 -24.03
C ASP A 51 -20.77 -7.72 -23.80
N LEU A 52 -21.33 -7.90 -22.61
CA LEU A 52 -22.60 -7.28 -22.24
C LEU A 52 -22.49 -5.74 -22.14
N ALA A 53 -21.36 -5.23 -21.67
CA ALA A 53 -21.12 -3.80 -21.61
C ALA A 53 -21.06 -3.17 -23.01
N LEU A 54 -20.38 -3.82 -23.96
CA LEU A 54 -20.31 -3.40 -25.36
C LEU A 54 -21.70 -3.40 -26.02
N LEU A 55 -22.48 -4.46 -25.78
CA LEU A 55 -23.86 -4.55 -26.28
C LEU A 55 -24.78 -3.47 -25.69
N SER A 56 -24.48 -3.02 -24.49
CA SER A 56 -25.21 -1.94 -23.82
C SER A 56 -24.80 -0.53 -24.28
N GLY A 57 -23.89 -0.42 -25.24
CA GLY A 57 -23.44 0.85 -25.80
C GLY A 57 -22.33 1.56 -24.98
N ILE A 58 -21.66 0.85 -24.09
CA ILE A 58 -20.51 1.39 -23.35
C ILE A 58 -19.31 1.45 -24.29
N ASN A 59 -18.68 2.64 -24.39
CA ASN A 59 -17.48 2.81 -25.21
C ASN A 59 -16.25 2.31 -24.43
N PRO A 60 -15.57 1.25 -24.90
CA PRO A 60 -14.42 0.66 -24.22
C PRO A 60 -13.22 1.60 -24.18
N GLU A 61 -12.98 2.38 -25.22
CA GLU A 61 -11.84 3.32 -25.26
C GLU A 61 -11.96 4.39 -24.18
N LYS A 62 -13.17 4.92 -23.96
CA LYS A 62 -13.43 5.89 -22.92
C LYS A 62 -13.22 5.30 -21.53
N VAL A 63 -13.68 4.06 -21.29
CA VAL A 63 -13.50 3.35 -20.01
C VAL A 63 -12.02 3.15 -19.73
N VAL A 64 -11.25 2.67 -20.70
CA VAL A 64 -9.80 2.44 -20.58
C VAL A 64 -9.06 3.75 -20.32
N MET A 65 -9.37 4.81 -21.07
CA MET A 65 -8.73 6.12 -20.91
C MET A 65 -8.96 6.68 -19.51
N VAL A 66 -10.19 6.67 -19.02
CA VAL A 66 -10.51 7.17 -17.68
C VAL A 66 -9.84 6.32 -16.59
N THR A 67 -9.79 5.01 -16.77
CA THR A 67 -9.09 4.10 -15.85
C THR A 67 -7.60 4.46 -15.74
N TRP A 68 -6.92 4.66 -16.88
CA TRP A 68 -5.51 5.06 -16.89
C TRP A 68 -5.27 6.42 -16.23
N MET A 69 -6.16 7.39 -16.44
CA MET A 69 -6.05 8.69 -15.77
C MET A 69 -6.18 8.57 -14.25
N ILE A 70 -7.12 7.76 -13.76
CA ILE A 70 -7.30 7.53 -12.32
C ILE A 70 -6.08 6.80 -11.74
N VAL A 71 -5.60 5.76 -12.39
CA VAL A 71 -4.41 5.01 -11.96
C VAL A 71 -3.19 5.93 -11.90
N ALA A 72 -2.98 6.76 -12.93
CA ALA A 72 -1.87 7.72 -12.94
C ALA A 72 -1.96 8.73 -11.78
N ALA A 73 -3.15 9.26 -11.50
CA ALA A 73 -3.37 10.20 -10.40
C ALA A 73 -3.09 9.55 -9.04
N LEU A 74 -3.61 8.33 -8.80
CA LEU A 74 -3.38 7.59 -7.56
C LEU A 74 -1.91 7.19 -7.39
N ALA A 75 -1.25 6.71 -8.45
CA ALA A 75 0.15 6.33 -8.43
C ALA A 75 1.06 7.54 -8.15
N THR A 76 0.78 8.68 -8.77
CA THR A 76 1.53 9.92 -8.53
C THR A 76 1.37 10.38 -7.08
N THR A 77 0.15 10.39 -6.57
CA THR A 77 -0.13 10.76 -5.18
C THR A 77 0.60 9.85 -4.20
N ALA A 78 0.51 8.54 -4.39
CA ALA A 78 1.20 7.56 -3.57
C ALA A 78 2.73 7.70 -3.65
N GLY A 79 3.27 7.91 -4.86
CA GLY A 79 4.70 8.11 -5.08
C GLY A 79 5.25 9.37 -4.40
N VAL A 80 4.52 10.47 -4.47
CA VAL A 80 4.89 11.72 -3.79
C VAL A 80 4.84 11.54 -2.27
N LEU A 81 3.78 10.99 -1.72
CA LEU A 81 3.65 10.76 -0.28
C LEU A 81 4.75 9.83 0.26
N TYR A 82 5.05 8.76 -0.47
CA TYR A 82 6.12 7.85 -0.10
C TYR A 82 7.50 8.53 -0.17
N GLY A 83 7.74 9.34 -1.22
CA GLY A 83 8.99 10.09 -1.38
C GLY A 83 9.22 11.13 -0.27
N LEU A 84 8.16 11.77 0.21
CA LEU A 84 8.22 12.70 1.34
C LEU A 84 8.58 12.00 2.65
N ASP A 85 8.14 10.76 2.85
CA ASP A 85 8.43 9.99 4.07
C ASP A 85 9.82 9.32 4.03
N LYS A 86 10.19 8.72 2.91
CA LYS A 86 11.41 7.90 2.78
C LYS A 86 12.56 8.51 2.00
N SER A 87 12.32 9.33 1.06
CA SER A 87 13.19 10.00 0.08
C SER A 87 12.93 9.56 -1.37
N PHE A 88 13.28 10.42 -2.31
CA PHE A 88 13.10 10.17 -3.75
C PHE A 88 14.31 9.41 -4.32
N LYS A 89 14.34 8.09 -4.14
CA LYS A 89 15.35 7.20 -4.73
C LYS A 89 14.68 6.21 -5.66
N ALA A 90 15.08 6.17 -6.91
CA ALA A 90 14.49 5.30 -7.94
C ALA A 90 14.49 3.82 -7.55
N PHE A 91 15.58 3.34 -6.96
CA PHE A 91 15.71 1.94 -6.54
C PHE A 91 14.71 1.56 -5.44
N THR A 92 14.39 2.47 -4.53
CA THR A 92 13.42 2.25 -3.46
C THR A 92 12.00 2.05 -4.02
N TYR A 93 11.63 2.81 -5.07
CA TYR A 93 10.34 2.63 -5.73
C TYR A 93 10.22 1.29 -6.46
N PHE A 94 11.32 0.82 -7.04
CA PHE A 94 11.35 -0.51 -7.66
C PHE A 94 11.09 -1.63 -6.64
N GLN A 95 11.65 -1.51 -5.44
CA GLN A 95 11.43 -2.46 -4.36
C GLN A 95 9.97 -2.53 -3.88
N LEU A 96 9.19 -1.44 -4.03
CA LEU A 96 7.77 -1.43 -3.68
C LEU A 96 6.90 -2.25 -4.63
N LEU A 97 7.40 -2.63 -5.78
CA LEU A 97 6.65 -3.37 -6.78
C LEU A 97 6.11 -4.69 -6.22
N LEU A 98 6.95 -5.42 -5.48
CA LEU A 98 6.59 -6.71 -4.90
C LEU A 98 5.48 -6.63 -3.85
N PRO A 99 5.55 -5.74 -2.83
CA PRO A 99 4.44 -5.51 -1.89
C PRO A 99 3.14 -5.05 -2.57
N ILE A 100 3.22 -4.25 -3.62
CA ILE A 100 2.05 -3.79 -4.37
C ILE A 100 1.35 -4.96 -5.06
N PHE A 101 2.10 -5.82 -5.74
CA PHE A 101 1.54 -7.02 -6.35
C PHE A 101 0.97 -7.98 -5.30
N ALA A 102 1.70 -8.21 -4.20
CA ALA A 102 1.23 -9.06 -3.11
C ALA A 102 -0.09 -8.56 -2.53
N SER A 103 -0.23 -7.26 -2.31
CA SER A 103 -1.47 -6.67 -1.78
C SER A 103 -2.65 -6.81 -2.74
N ALA A 104 -2.41 -6.66 -4.05
CA ALA A 104 -3.43 -6.83 -5.06
C ALA A 104 -3.90 -8.29 -5.19
N VAL A 105 -2.98 -9.23 -5.11
CA VAL A 105 -3.29 -10.68 -5.19
C VAL A 105 -4.01 -11.15 -3.92
N VAL A 106 -3.51 -10.81 -2.75
CA VAL A 106 -4.12 -11.17 -1.45
C VAL A 106 -5.50 -10.53 -1.29
N GLY A 107 -5.66 -9.30 -1.75
CA GLY A 107 -6.93 -8.59 -1.69
C GLY A 107 -7.97 -9.07 -2.70
N GLY A 108 -7.56 -9.84 -3.70
CA GLY A 108 -8.39 -10.29 -4.81
C GLY A 108 -8.38 -9.34 -5.99
N LEU A 109 -7.93 -9.86 -7.14
CA LEU A 109 -7.91 -9.12 -8.39
C LEU A 109 -9.34 -8.74 -8.80
N GLY A 110 -9.55 -7.49 -9.16
CA GLY A 110 -10.86 -6.96 -9.56
C GLY A 110 -11.71 -6.37 -8.43
N ASN A 111 -11.26 -6.44 -7.18
CA ASN A 111 -11.98 -5.85 -6.04
C ASN A 111 -11.16 -4.72 -5.40
N PRO A 112 -11.56 -3.43 -5.58
CA PRO A 112 -10.84 -2.30 -5.01
C PRO A 112 -10.78 -2.32 -3.48
N LEU A 113 -11.86 -2.73 -2.80
CA LEU A 113 -11.90 -2.89 -1.34
C LEU A 113 -10.94 -3.98 -0.89
N GLY A 114 -10.91 -5.09 -1.63
CA GLY A 114 -9.99 -6.18 -1.40
C GLY A 114 -8.53 -5.73 -1.52
N ALA A 115 -8.18 -4.98 -2.55
CA ALA A 115 -6.82 -4.48 -2.76
C ALA A 115 -6.35 -3.58 -1.60
N ILE A 116 -7.23 -2.71 -1.09
CA ILE A 116 -6.94 -1.86 0.07
C ILE A 116 -6.76 -2.74 1.32
N GLY A 117 -7.67 -3.69 1.57
CA GLY A 117 -7.56 -4.63 2.67
C GLY A 117 -6.29 -5.47 2.61
N GLY A 118 -5.95 -5.97 1.42
CA GLY A 118 -4.71 -6.68 1.14
C GLY A 118 -3.46 -5.84 1.45
N GLY A 119 -3.47 -4.56 1.09
CA GLY A 119 -2.42 -3.62 1.44
C GLY A 119 -2.21 -3.47 2.95
N PHE A 120 -3.30 -3.35 3.71
CA PHE A 120 -3.24 -3.33 5.17
C PHE A 120 -2.71 -4.65 5.74
N VAL A 121 -3.19 -5.80 5.26
CA VAL A 121 -2.71 -7.11 5.71
C VAL A 121 -1.22 -7.26 5.48
N ILE A 122 -0.72 -6.91 4.29
CA ILE A 122 0.71 -6.96 3.97
C ILE A 122 1.50 -6.03 4.88
N ALA A 123 1.06 -4.77 5.04
CA ALA A 123 1.74 -3.79 5.87
C ALA A 123 1.79 -4.21 7.35
N PHE A 124 0.68 -4.68 7.91
CA PHE A 124 0.65 -5.17 9.29
C PHE A 124 1.49 -6.42 9.50
N SER A 125 1.45 -7.36 8.55
CA SER A 125 2.27 -8.57 8.60
C SER A 125 3.76 -8.24 8.56
N GLU A 126 4.15 -7.32 7.68
CA GLU A 126 5.52 -6.85 7.57
C GLU A 126 6.03 -6.23 8.88
N VAL A 127 5.27 -5.32 9.48
CA VAL A 127 5.62 -4.68 10.74
C VAL A 127 5.66 -5.70 11.88
N THR A 128 4.66 -6.57 11.98
CA THR A 128 4.55 -7.58 13.05
C THR A 128 5.70 -8.57 13.00
N ILE A 129 6.01 -9.11 11.83
CA ILE A 129 7.09 -10.09 11.66
C ILE A 129 8.44 -9.44 11.94
N THR A 130 8.68 -8.23 11.44
CA THR A 130 9.92 -7.49 11.69
C THR A 130 10.10 -7.21 13.17
N TYR A 131 9.04 -6.81 13.87
CA TYR A 131 9.09 -6.53 15.31
C TYR A 131 9.25 -7.80 16.15
N ALA A 132 8.49 -8.86 15.83
CA ALA A 132 8.57 -10.14 16.52
C ALA A 132 9.96 -10.76 16.38
N PHE A 133 10.53 -10.72 15.18
CA PHE A 133 11.86 -11.25 14.89
C PHE A 133 12.95 -10.51 15.68
N LYS A 134 12.87 -9.17 15.70
CA LYS A 134 13.79 -8.35 16.50
C LYS A 134 13.71 -8.68 17.98
N LYS A 135 12.51 -8.90 18.51
CA LYS A 135 12.29 -9.22 19.92
C LYS A 135 12.79 -10.63 20.27
N VAL A 136 12.54 -11.61 19.42
CA VAL A 136 13.00 -13.00 19.60
C VAL A 136 14.52 -13.08 19.60
N ILE A 137 15.20 -12.39 18.68
CA ILE A 137 16.67 -12.35 18.67
C ILE A 137 17.21 -11.70 19.94
N GLY A 138 16.57 -10.62 20.42
CA GLY A 138 16.94 -9.98 21.68
C GLY A 138 16.82 -10.90 22.90
N TYR A 139 15.89 -11.86 22.89
CA TYR A 139 15.75 -12.87 23.95
C TYR A 139 16.71 -14.06 23.82
N MET A 140 17.10 -14.42 22.60
CA MET A 140 17.98 -15.56 22.34
C MET A 140 19.46 -15.20 22.36
N ALA A 141 19.81 -13.93 22.30
CA ALA A 141 21.20 -13.48 22.38
C ALA A 141 21.65 -13.52 23.84
N PRO A 142 22.73 -14.26 24.20
CA PRO A 142 23.32 -14.20 25.54
C PRO A 142 23.84 -12.79 25.79
N ASN A 143 23.72 -12.35 27.05
CA ASN A 143 24.12 -11.04 27.52
C ASN A 143 25.44 -10.55 26.93
N GLY A 144 25.41 -9.50 26.11
CA GLY A 144 26.57 -8.83 25.59
C GLY A 144 26.82 -8.98 24.08
N TRP A 145 26.03 -9.75 23.37
CA TRP A 145 26.13 -9.86 21.92
C TRP A 145 25.01 -9.05 21.25
N GLU A 146 25.28 -7.79 20.97
CA GLU A 146 24.42 -7.02 20.08
C GLU A 146 24.84 -7.28 18.65
N PRO A 147 24.08 -8.05 17.87
CA PRO A 147 24.39 -8.23 16.47
C PRO A 147 23.93 -7.02 15.67
N ASP A 148 24.66 -5.92 15.75
CA ASP A 148 24.40 -4.73 14.94
C ASP A 148 24.37 -5.03 13.44
N SER A 149 25.15 -6.04 13.01
CA SER A 149 25.20 -6.47 11.62
C SER A 149 24.00 -7.31 11.17
N LEU A 150 23.44 -8.16 12.06
CA LEU A 150 22.26 -8.97 11.73
C LEU A 150 20.96 -8.15 11.77
N VAL A 151 20.88 -7.16 12.65
CA VAL A 151 19.77 -6.22 12.69
C VAL A 151 19.76 -5.32 11.46
N GLN A 152 20.91 -4.97 10.92
CA GLN A 152 21.02 -4.24 9.64
C GLN A 152 20.64 -5.10 8.43
N LEU A 153 20.95 -6.38 8.42
CA LEU A 153 20.51 -7.33 7.39
C LEU A 153 18.98 -7.53 7.38
N LEU A 154 18.35 -7.40 8.53
CA LEU A 154 16.87 -7.49 8.68
C LEU A 154 16.15 -6.17 8.37
N SER A 155 16.88 -5.06 8.17
CA SER A 155 16.25 -3.75 8.18
C SER A 155 15.53 -3.36 6.88
N THR A 156 15.87 -3.94 5.73
CA THR A 156 15.26 -3.51 4.47
C THR A 156 14.89 -4.67 3.53
N ASP A 157 15.77 -5.64 3.36
CA ASP A 157 15.59 -6.69 2.35
C ASP A 157 14.61 -7.79 2.81
N TYR A 158 14.56 -8.09 4.12
CA TYR A 158 13.65 -9.09 4.69
C TYR A 158 12.19 -8.65 4.77
N LYS A 159 11.92 -7.35 4.75
CA LYS A 159 10.55 -6.83 4.68
C LYS A 159 9.86 -7.29 3.40
N PHE A 160 10.59 -7.28 2.31
CA PHE A 160 10.09 -7.75 1.02
C PHE A 160 9.94 -9.28 0.95
N ALA A 161 10.77 -10.01 1.70
CA ALA A 161 10.63 -11.46 1.85
C ALA A 161 9.29 -11.87 2.50
N VAL A 162 8.78 -11.07 3.44
CA VAL A 162 7.45 -11.28 4.03
C VAL A 162 6.35 -11.15 2.99
N SER A 163 6.38 -10.09 2.18
CA SER A 163 5.42 -9.88 1.09
C SER A 163 5.48 -11.03 0.07
N PHE A 164 6.68 -11.52 -0.23
CA PHE A 164 6.89 -12.63 -1.13
C PHE A 164 6.37 -13.96 -0.56
N ALA A 165 6.62 -14.22 0.72
CA ALA A 165 6.12 -15.40 1.41
C ALA A 165 4.58 -15.44 1.44
N ILE A 166 3.95 -14.29 1.72
CA ILE A 166 2.47 -14.18 1.71
C ILE A 166 1.91 -14.35 0.30
N LEU A 167 2.64 -13.94 -0.74
CA LEU A 167 2.22 -14.10 -2.13
C LEU A 167 2.21 -15.60 -2.55
N ILE A 168 3.09 -16.42 -1.98
CA ILE A 168 3.24 -17.85 -2.34
C ILE A 168 2.21 -18.72 -1.61
N ILE A 169 1.75 -18.32 -0.42
CA ILE A 169 0.78 -19.07 0.37
C ILE A 169 -0.65 -18.81 -0.14
#